data_bd06ccc51a765e6091c93af115c67747
#
_entry.id   bd06ccc51a765e6091c93af115c67747
#
_cell.length_a   1.000
_cell.length_b   1.000
_cell.length_c   1.000
_cell.angle_alpha   90.00
_cell.angle_beta   90.00
_cell.angle_gamma   90.00
#
_symmetry.space_group_name_H-M   'P 1'
#
loop_
_entity.id
_entity.type
_entity.pdbx_description
1 polymer ?
#
loop_
_entity_poly.entity_id
_entity_poly.type
_entity_poly.pdbx_seq_one_letter_code
_entity_poly.pdbx_strand_id
1 'polypeptide(L)'
;MATPPRKRKPRKTGAPAPVARPRARPAATKTAARPAVSRPADSSTRATRVLDWLLRKLPARHREKARDYLVLTRMDRPIGALLLLWPTWWALWLAAGDFPPWKPLIIFTLGVFAMRAAGCAINDYADRKLDPQVARTAGRPIAAGRVTPREALVVFAVLLAVAFVLVLFTNALTIKLAFAGAVLAAIYPFTKRWTYLPQVVLGAAFGWSIPMAFAAVAGTVPPVGWLLFIGNILWSVIYDTEYAMVDRDDDIKANAKSTAILFGDADLPILGMLMGTFLLAMLFVGQRAGLGWPYWLALLIAAGLFGYQLWLIRDRLRDACLAAFRHNNWLGLAVWIGIVLALAVR
;
A
#
# COMPACT_ATOMS: atom_id res chain seq x y z
N MET A 1 -36.98 -33.77 68.83
CA MET A 1 -35.63 -33.17 68.78
C MET A 1 -35.80 -31.72 68.41
N ALA A 2 -35.49 -30.82 69.34
CA ALA A 2 -35.81 -29.40 69.30
C ALA A 2 -34.64 -28.60 68.75
N THR A 3 -34.94 -27.67 67.85
CA THR A 3 -34.02 -26.69 67.25
C THR A 3 -33.73 -25.55 68.22
N PRO A 4 -32.49 -25.06 68.38
CA PRO A 4 -32.17 -23.97 69.30
C PRO A 4 -32.42 -22.59 68.68
N PRO A 5 -32.65 -21.54 69.50
CA PRO A 5 -33.10 -20.21 69.05
C PRO A 5 -31.97 -19.28 68.55
N ARG A 6 -32.26 -18.48 67.52
CA ARG A 6 -31.42 -17.45 66.94
C ARG A 6 -31.17 -16.28 67.90
N LYS A 7 -29.90 -15.96 68.17
CA LYS A 7 -29.47 -14.75 68.94
C LYS A 7 -29.60 -13.47 68.08
N ARG A 8 -30.32 -12.48 68.54
CA ARG A 8 -30.40 -11.11 67.98
C ARG A 8 -29.14 -10.31 68.32
N LYS A 9 -28.56 -9.68 67.34
CA LYS A 9 -27.48 -8.68 67.51
C LYS A 9 -28.04 -7.30 67.86
N PRO A 10 -27.31 -6.51 68.66
CA PRO A 10 -27.78 -5.19 69.12
C PRO A 10 -27.64 -4.12 68.02
N ARG A 11 -28.62 -3.19 68.00
CA ARG A 11 -28.69 -2.01 67.15
C ARG A 11 -27.64 -0.97 67.56
N LYS A 12 -26.75 -0.54 66.67
CA LYS A 12 -25.86 0.59 66.89
C LYS A 12 -26.60 1.90 66.57
N THR A 13 -26.59 2.80 67.51
CA THR A 13 -27.09 4.16 67.49
C THR A 13 -26.30 5.03 66.51
N GLY A 14 -27.01 5.88 65.76
CA GLY A 14 -26.46 6.69 64.71
C GLY A 14 -25.58 7.86 65.20
N ALA A 15 -24.57 8.13 64.40
CA ALA A 15 -23.79 9.36 64.47
C ALA A 15 -24.40 10.41 63.50
N PRO A 16 -24.31 11.70 63.77
CA PRO A 16 -24.93 12.73 62.94
C PRO A 16 -24.18 12.94 61.64
N ALA A 17 -24.95 13.27 60.58
CA ALA A 17 -24.45 13.51 59.22
C ALA A 17 -23.55 14.76 59.14
N PRO A 18 -22.45 14.73 58.35
CA PRO A 18 -21.65 15.93 58.15
C PRO A 18 -22.33 16.94 57.22
N VAL A 19 -22.28 18.20 57.63
CA VAL A 19 -22.77 19.37 56.90
C VAL A 19 -22.09 19.50 55.52
N ALA A 20 -22.89 19.61 54.48
CA ALA A 20 -22.43 19.79 53.09
C ALA A 20 -21.70 21.12 52.91
N ARG A 21 -20.44 21.07 52.50
CA ARG A 21 -19.69 22.25 52.05
C ARG A 21 -20.14 22.63 50.62
N PRO A 22 -20.17 23.94 50.27
CA PRO A 22 -20.57 24.38 48.93
C PRO A 22 -19.60 23.86 47.88
N ARG A 23 -20.12 23.25 46.82
CA ARG A 23 -19.34 22.84 45.64
C ARG A 23 -18.75 24.08 44.97
N ALA A 24 -17.42 24.17 44.92
CA ALA A 24 -16.69 25.10 44.08
C ALA A 24 -17.03 24.83 42.61
N ARG A 25 -17.37 25.87 41.81
CA ARG A 25 -17.55 25.82 40.36
C ARG A 25 -16.26 25.27 39.72
N PRO A 26 -16.35 24.33 38.74
CA PRO A 26 -15.17 23.92 38.01
C PRO A 26 -14.64 25.10 37.19
N ALA A 27 -13.38 25.45 37.39
CA ALA A 27 -12.67 26.41 36.57
C ALA A 27 -12.69 25.91 35.12
N ALA A 28 -12.99 26.82 34.18
CA ALA A 28 -12.96 26.57 32.77
C ALA A 28 -11.58 26.00 32.37
N THR A 29 -11.55 24.75 32.01
CA THR A 29 -10.35 24.09 31.48
C THR A 29 -9.96 24.80 30.18
N LYS A 30 -8.91 25.60 30.22
CA LYS A 30 -8.23 26.12 29.03
C LYS A 30 -7.90 24.89 28.15
N THR A 31 -8.56 24.81 26.99
CA THR A 31 -8.24 23.84 25.94
C THR A 31 -6.76 23.99 25.65
N ALA A 32 -5.95 23.01 26.10
CA ALA A 32 -4.53 22.97 25.79
C ALA A 32 -4.40 22.87 24.26
N ALA A 33 -3.75 23.87 23.67
CA ALA A 33 -3.41 23.86 22.27
C ALA A 33 -2.65 22.55 21.99
N ARG A 34 -3.17 21.72 21.06
CA ARG A 34 -2.49 20.51 20.59
C ARG A 34 -1.07 20.92 20.16
N PRO A 35 -0.02 20.21 20.63
CA PRO A 35 1.33 20.49 20.17
C PRO A 35 1.36 20.36 18.65
N ALA A 36 1.88 21.38 17.98
CA ALA A 36 2.11 21.35 16.54
C ALA A 36 3.01 20.15 16.24
N VAL A 37 2.46 19.16 15.53
CA VAL A 37 3.24 18.01 15.06
C VAL A 37 4.33 18.57 14.16
N SER A 38 5.57 18.53 14.64
CA SER A 38 6.75 18.92 13.87
C SER A 38 6.77 18.10 12.58
N ARG A 39 6.87 18.79 11.44
CA ARG A 39 7.06 18.12 10.14
C ARG A 39 8.30 17.23 10.25
N PRO A 40 8.23 15.95 9.82
CA PRO A 40 9.42 15.10 9.80
C PRO A 40 10.50 15.77 8.96
N ALA A 41 11.74 15.72 9.45
CA ALA A 41 12.91 16.29 8.80
C ALA A 41 13.01 15.83 7.35
N ASP A 42 13.29 16.78 6.49
CA ASP A 42 13.31 16.75 5.04
C ASP A 42 14.25 15.69 4.46
N SER A 43 13.75 14.51 4.12
CA SER A 43 14.41 13.63 3.16
C SER A 43 13.99 14.06 1.75
N SER A 44 14.50 15.23 1.29
CA SER A 44 14.17 15.74 -0.04
C SER A 44 14.78 14.86 -1.13
N THR A 45 13.98 13.94 -1.68
CA THR A 45 14.32 13.21 -2.89
C THR A 45 14.36 14.19 -4.08
N ARG A 46 15.06 13.83 -5.18
CA ARG A 46 15.04 14.66 -6.41
C ARG A 46 13.61 14.99 -6.86
N ALA A 47 12.68 14.06 -6.68
CA ALA A 47 11.25 14.24 -7.00
C ALA A 47 10.60 15.35 -6.17
N THR A 48 10.85 15.43 -4.86
CA THR A 48 10.33 16.50 -4.01
C THR A 48 10.87 17.88 -4.40
N ARG A 49 12.14 17.96 -4.83
CA ARG A 49 12.72 19.23 -5.30
C ARG A 49 12.07 19.74 -6.58
N VAL A 50 11.80 18.87 -7.56
CA VAL A 50 11.09 19.24 -8.79
C VAL A 50 9.66 19.68 -8.48
N LEU A 51 8.96 18.94 -7.61
CA LEU A 51 7.62 19.30 -7.17
C LEU A 51 7.58 20.64 -6.45
N ASP A 52 8.50 20.89 -5.52
CA ASP A 52 8.61 22.18 -4.83
C ASP A 52 8.90 23.35 -5.80
N TRP A 53 9.72 23.11 -6.84
CA TRP A 53 9.96 24.10 -7.90
C TRP A 53 8.68 24.41 -8.69
N LEU A 54 7.89 23.39 -9.07
CA LEU A 54 6.60 23.57 -9.73
C LEU A 54 5.60 24.30 -8.83
N LEU A 55 5.53 23.92 -7.55
CA LEU A 55 4.63 24.56 -6.58
C LEU A 55 4.97 26.05 -6.36
N ARG A 56 6.24 26.45 -6.49
CA ARG A 56 6.64 27.87 -6.34
C ARG A 56 5.99 28.76 -7.41
N LYS A 57 5.55 28.22 -8.55
CA LYS A 57 4.84 28.95 -9.60
C LYS A 57 3.37 29.25 -9.23
N LEU A 58 2.82 28.55 -8.21
CA LEU A 58 1.45 28.79 -7.75
C LEU A 58 1.39 30.00 -6.78
N PRO A 59 0.23 30.72 -6.74
CA PRO A 59 -0.01 31.73 -5.71
C PRO A 59 0.14 31.14 -4.31
N ALA A 60 0.71 31.91 -3.37
CA ALA A 60 1.05 31.43 -2.03
C ALA A 60 -0.13 30.74 -1.30
N ARG A 61 -1.35 31.30 -1.45
CA ARG A 61 -2.59 30.76 -0.87
C ARG A 61 -2.96 29.35 -1.31
N HIS A 62 -2.54 28.92 -2.51
CA HIS A 62 -2.87 27.60 -3.08
C HIS A 62 -1.72 26.59 -2.91
N ARG A 63 -0.51 27.07 -2.62
CA ARG A 63 0.71 26.23 -2.56
C ARG A 63 0.65 25.18 -1.48
N GLU A 64 0.20 25.54 -0.27
CA GLU A 64 0.08 24.59 0.85
C GLU A 64 -0.96 23.50 0.54
N LYS A 65 -2.13 23.90 0.03
CA LYS A 65 -3.19 22.95 -0.31
C LYS A 65 -2.78 22.02 -1.44
N ALA A 66 -2.12 22.53 -2.48
CA ALA A 66 -1.58 21.71 -3.55
C ALA A 66 -0.54 20.70 -3.03
N ARG A 67 0.32 21.12 -2.09
CA ARG A 67 1.27 20.22 -1.43
C ARG A 67 0.56 19.12 -0.62
N ASP A 68 -0.51 19.45 0.10
CA ASP A 68 -1.28 18.46 0.84
C ASP A 68 -1.95 17.43 -0.10
N TYR A 69 -2.44 17.84 -1.28
CA TYR A 69 -2.97 16.90 -2.28
C TYR A 69 -1.87 16.02 -2.88
N LEU A 70 -0.66 16.55 -3.13
CA LEU A 70 0.47 15.73 -3.58
C LEU A 70 0.90 14.70 -2.54
N VAL A 71 0.87 15.06 -1.26
CA VAL A 71 1.13 14.14 -0.15
C VAL A 71 0.00 13.12 -0.01
N LEU A 72 -1.26 13.50 -0.16
CA LEU A 72 -2.42 12.60 -0.13
C LEU A 72 -2.30 11.53 -1.22
N THR A 73 -1.93 11.92 -2.43
CA THR A 73 -1.79 11.05 -3.60
C THR A 73 -0.43 10.32 -3.66
N ARG A 74 0.48 10.58 -2.70
CA ARG A 74 1.85 10.01 -2.67
C ARG A 74 2.70 10.34 -3.91
N MET A 75 2.37 11.41 -4.61
CA MET A 75 3.18 11.89 -5.75
C MET A 75 4.54 12.46 -5.30
N ASP A 76 4.67 12.81 -4.02
CA ASP A 76 5.93 13.15 -3.37
C ASP A 76 6.88 11.95 -3.19
N ARG A 77 6.36 10.71 -3.29
CA ARG A 77 7.10 9.46 -3.07
C ARG A 77 6.72 8.42 -4.12
N PRO A 78 7.31 8.46 -5.31
CA PRO A 78 6.88 7.66 -6.46
C PRO A 78 7.12 6.15 -6.33
N ILE A 79 7.84 5.70 -5.29
CA ILE A 79 8.19 4.28 -5.10
C ILE A 79 6.98 3.34 -5.22
N GLY A 80 5.84 3.69 -4.60
CA GLY A 80 4.63 2.88 -4.67
C GLY A 80 4.01 2.84 -6.08
N ALA A 81 4.19 3.88 -6.90
CA ALA A 81 3.76 3.85 -8.30
C ALA A 81 4.70 2.98 -9.15
N LEU A 82 6.01 3.02 -8.87
CA LEU A 82 6.99 2.20 -9.59
C LEU A 82 6.78 0.70 -9.35
N LEU A 83 6.42 0.30 -8.11
CA LEU A 83 6.09 -1.11 -7.82
C LEU A 83 4.87 -1.63 -8.59
N LEU A 84 3.95 -0.75 -9.02
CA LEU A 84 2.86 -1.11 -9.92
C LEU A 84 3.26 -1.00 -11.40
N LEU A 85 4.15 -0.07 -11.71
CA LEU A 85 4.57 0.19 -13.09
C LEU A 85 5.38 -0.96 -13.67
N TRP A 86 6.31 -1.53 -12.89
CA TRP A 86 7.15 -2.62 -13.37
C TRP A 86 6.33 -3.82 -13.86
N PRO A 87 5.43 -4.43 -13.09
CA PRO A 87 4.64 -5.57 -13.57
C PRO A 87 3.69 -5.22 -14.71
N THR A 88 3.20 -3.97 -14.76
CA THR A 88 2.44 -3.46 -15.90
C THR A 88 3.30 -3.44 -17.17
N TRP A 89 4.54 -2.96 -17.08
CA TRP A 89 5.47 -2.95 -18.19
C TRP A 89 5.95 -4.35 -18.55
N TRP A 90 6.20 -5.25 -17.59
CA TRP A 90 6.47 -6.66 -17.88
C TRP A 90 5.38 -7.25 -18.78
N ALA A 91 4.11 -7.01 -18.41
CA ALA A 91 2.96 -7.51 -19.16
C ALA A 91 2.85 -6.89 -20.56
N LEU A 92 3.08 -5.58 -20.71
CA LEU A 92 3.02 -4.90 -22.01
C LEU A 92 4.06 -5.43 -22.98
N TRP A 93 5.32 -5.59 -22.54
CA TRP A 93 6.39 -6.15 -23.38
C TRP A 93 6.16 -7.61 -23.72
N LEU A 94 5.77 -8.43 -22.76
CA LEU A 94 5.45 -9.84 -23.00
C LEU A 94 4.24 -10.02 -23.92
N ALA A 95 3.23 -9.18 -23.80
CA ALA A 95 2.04 -9.23 -24.65
C ALA A 95 2.34 -8.79 -26.09
N ALA A 96 3.26 -7.85 -26.28
CA ALA A 96 3.68 -7.39 -27.59
C ALA A 96 4.70 -8.33 -28.25
N GLY A 97 5.50 -9.04 -27.45
CA GLY A 97 6.65 -9.83 -27.95
C GLY A 97 7.80 -8.98 -28.48
N ASP A 98 7.72 -7.67 -28.35
CA ASP A 98 8.67 -6.64 -28.77
C ASP A 98 8.35 -5.34 -28.05
N PHE A 99 8.79 -4.17 -28.58
CA PHE A 99 8.38 -2.86 -28.07
C PHE A 99 6.84 -2.70 -28.17
N PRO A 100 6.14 -2.42 -27.06
CA PRO A 100 4.69 -2.34 -27.09
C PRO A 100 4.20 -1.14 -27.88
N PRO A 101 3.00 -1.21 -28.49
CA PRO A 101 2.39 -0.07 -29.15
C PRO A 101 2.30 1.13 -28.23
N TRP A 102 2.62 2.35 -28.72
CA TRP A 102 2.66 3.58 -27.94
C TRP A 102 1.36 3.88 -27.21
N LYS A 103 0.22 3.59 -27.84
CA LYS A 103 -1.09 3.87 -27.25
C LYS A 103 -1.35 3.09 -25.95
N PRO A 104 -1.26 1.75 -25.89
CA PRO A 104 -1.33 1.01 -24.64
C PRO A 104 -0.25 1.43 -23.65
N LEU A 105 1.00 1.64 -24.08
CA LEU A 105 2.09 2.03 -23.19
C LEU A 105 1.77 3.34 -22.44
N ILE A 106 1.28 4.36 -23.13
CA ILE A 106 0.91 5.65 -22.51
C ILE A 106 -0.31 5.47 -21.60
N ILE A 107 -1.37 4.79 -22.08
CA ILE A 107 -2.60 4.58 -21.31
C ILE A 107 -2.30 3.86 -19.98
N PHE A 108 -1.56 2.76 -20.03
CA PHE A 108 -1.26 1.98 -18.83
C PHE A 108 -0.28 2.69 -17.90
N THR A 109 0.71 3.40 -18.44
CA THR A 109 1.62 4.20 -17.62
C THR A 109 0.88 5.29 -16.86
N LEU A 110 0.06 6.11 -17.54
CA LEU A 110 -0.74 7.15 -16.89
C LEU A 110 -1.79 6.55 -15.95
N GLY A 111 -2.42 5.44 -16.37
CA GLY A 111 -3.39 4.69 -15.57
C GLY A 111 -2.82 4.19 -14.25
N VAL A 112 -1.59 3.68 -14.24
CA VAL A 112 -0.89 3.26 -13.01
C VAL A 112 -0.73 4.43 -12.04
N PHE A 113 -0.25 5.58 -12.50
CA PHE A 113 -0.11 6.76 -11.64
C PHE A 113 -1.47 7.26 -11.11
N ALA A 114 -2.49 7.33 -11.98
CA ALA A 114 -3.84 7.75 -11.58
C ALA A 114 -4.45 6.79 -10.56
N MET A 115 -4.42 5.47 -10.81
CA MET A 115 -4.98 4.47 -9.93
C MET A 115 -4.22 4.33 -8.61
N ARG A 116 -2.87 4.47 -8.65
CA ARG A 116 -2.07 4.50 -7.42
C ARG A 116 -2.43 5.71 -6.55
N ALA A 117 -2.57 6.89 -7.15
CA ALA A 117 -2.97 8.11 -6.46
C ALA A 117 -4.40 8.01 -5.89
N ALA A 118 -5.35 7.46 -6.67
CA ALA A 118 -6.71 7.19 -6.22
C ALA A 118 -6.73 6.20 -5.05
N GLY A 119 -5.97 5.11 -5.15
CA GLY A 119 -5.82 4.11 -4.08
C GLY A 119 -5.26 4.71 -2.78
N CYS A 120 -4.32 5.65 -2.86
CA CYS A 120 -3.83 6.36 -1.68
C CYS A 120 -4.91 7.23 -1.03
N ALA A 121 -5.65 8.00 -1.83
CA ALA A 121 -6.70 8.89 -1.33
C ALA A 121 -7.83 8.11 -0.64
N ILE A 122 -8.31 7.01 -1.23
CA ILE A 122 -9.37 6.19 -0.65
C ILE A 122 -8.88 5.40 0.58
N ASN A 123 -7.61 4.95 0.59
CA ASN A 123 -7.03 4.27 1.74
C ASN A 123 -6.90 5.23 2.94
N ASP A 124 -6.36 6.45 2.74
CA ASP A 124 -6.28 7.46 3.81
C ASP A 124 -7.70 7.85 4.32
N TYR A 125 -8.71 7.88 3.43
CA TYR A 125 -10.10 8.06 3.83
C TYR A 125 -10.64 6.89 4.67
N ALA A 126 -10.40 5.65 4.26
CA ALA A 126 -10.83 4.46 4.99
C ALA A 126 -10.17 4.40 6.38
N ASP A 127 -8.88 4.75 6.46
CA ASP A 127 -8.08 4.67 7.66
C ASP A 127 -8.10 5.93 8.54
N ARG A 128 -8.89 6.95 8.21
CA ARG A 128 -8.93 8.25 8.89
C ARG A 128 -9.12 8.18 10.41
N LYS A 129 -9.66 7.08 10.94
CA LYS A 129 -9.82 6.84 12.38
C LYS A 129 -8.63 6.09 12.99
N LEU A 130 -7.90 5.31 12.20
CA LEU A 130 -6.74 4.51 12.61
C LEU A 130 -5.43 5.31 12.49
N ASP A 131 -5.25 6.04 11.40
CA ASP A 131 -4.03 6.77 11.09
C ASP A 131 -3.51 7.70 12.20
N PRO A 132 -4.38 8.41 12.97
CA PRO A 132 -3.90 9.22 14.08
C PRO A 132 -3.28 8.42 15.24
N GLN A 133 -3.53 7.11 15.31
CA GLN A 133 -3.06 6.22 16.38
C GLN A 133 -1.71 5.56 16.04
N VAL A 134 -1.28 5.62 14.79
CA VAL A 134 -0.03 5.05 14.30
C VAL A 134 0.99 6.16 14.05
N ALA A 135 2.14 6.10 14.71
CA ALA A 135 3.16 7.17 14.72
C ALA A 135 3.57 7.62 13.29
N ARG A 136 3.73 6.66 12.37
CA ARG A 136 4.12 6.92 10.98
C ARG A 136 3.04 7.63 10.17
N THR A 137 1.75 7.38 10.46
CA THR A 137 0.62 7.85 9.65
C THR A 137 -0.13 9.03 10.26
N ALA A 138 0.13 9.39 11.53
CA ALA A 138 -0.48 10.54 12.21
C ALA A 138 -0.28 11.87 11.46
N GLY A 139 0.82 12.02 10.71
CA GLY A 139 1.12 13.18 9.88
C GLY A 139 0.45 13.21 8.50
N ARG A 140 -0.36 12.20 8.13
CA ARG A 140 -1.10 12.18 6.85
C ARG A 140 -2.09 13.34 6.76
N PRO A 141 -2.35 13.89 5.55
CA PRO A 141 -3.20 15.08 5.40
C PRO A 141 -4.57 14.97 6.03
N ILE A 142 -5.25 13.82 5.91
CA ILE A 142 -6.58 13.60 6.53
C ILE A 142 -6.46 13.44 8.05
N ALA A 143 -5.51 12.62 8.51
CA ALA A 143 -5.29 12.39 9.95
C ALA A 143 -4.90 13.67 10.70
N ALA A 144 -4.13 14.55 10.05
CA ALA A 144 -3.71 15.86 10.56
C ALA A 144 -4.75 16.97 10.34
N GLY A 145 -5.91 16.69 9.72
CA GLY A 145 -6.98 17.65 9.48
C GLY A 145 -6.70 18.70 8.41
N ARG A 146 -5.64 18.55 7.59
CA ARG A 146 -5.29 19.49 6.51
C ARG A 146 -6.11 19.26 5.22
N VAL A 147 -6.57 18.02 5.02
CA VAL A 147 -7.50 17.63 3.94
C VAL A 147 -8.74 17.03 4.57
N THR A 148 -9.91 17.49 4.16
CA THR A 148 -11.17 16.95 4.65
C THR A 148 -11.47 15.59 4.01
N PRO A 149 -12.25 14.71 4.67
CA PRO A 149 -12.69 13.46 4.08
C PRO A 149 -13.44 13.62 2.74
N ARG A 150 -14.22 14.72 2.60
CA ARG A 150 -14.94 15.03 1.34
C ARG A 150 -13.98 15.37 0.22
N GLU A 151 -12.96 16.19 0.47
CA GLU A 151 -11.93 16.51 -0.53
C GLU A 151 -11.19 15.23 -0.99
N ALA A 152 -10.85 14.33 -0.07
CA ALA A 152 -10.20 13.07 -0.44
C ALA A 152 -11.08 12.19 -1.35
N LEU A 153 -12.41 12.15 -1.09
CA LEU A 153 -13.35 11.45 -1.97
C LEU A 153 -13.48 12.11 -3.35
N VAL A 154 -13.43 13.45 -3.43
CA VAL A 154 -13.42 14.17 -4.72
C VAL A 154 -12.15 13.87 -5.48
N VAL A 155 -10.97 13.92 -4.84
CA VAL A 155 -9.70 13.55 -5.47
C VAL A 155 -9.73 12.11 -5.97
N PHE A 156 -10.23 11.17 -5.17
CA PHE A 156 -10.42 9.78 -5.56
C PHE A 156 -11.31 9.66 -6.81
N ALA A 157 -12.50 10.30 -6.80
CA ALA A 157 -13.46 10.23 -7.90
C ALA A 157 -12.90 10.82 -9.20
N VAL A 158 -12.19 11.95 -9.12
CA VAL A 158 -11.55 12.58 -10.30
C VAL A 158 -10.48 11.66 -10.89
N LEU A 159 -9.59 11.09 -10.05
CA LEU A 159 -8.53 10.19 -10.52
C LEU A 159 -9.10 8.89 -11.10
N LEU A 160 -10.17 8.36 -10.51
CA LEU A 160 -10.88 7.20 -11.04
C LEU A 160 -11.53 7.51 -12.39
N ALA A 161 -12.14 8.70 -12.53
CA ALA A 161 -12.71 9.15 -13.81
C ALA A 161 -11.63 9.32 -14.89
N VAL A 162 -10.45 9.87 -14.54
CA VAL A 162 -9.30 9.96 -15.46
C VAL A 162 -8.87 8.55 -15.91
N ALA A 163 -8.69 7.61 -14.97
CA ALA A 163 -8.33 6.24 -15.31
C ALA A 163 -9.41 5.55 -16.16
N PHE A 164 -10.68 5.80 -15.90
CA PHE A 164 -11.79 5.28 -16.69
C PHE A 164 -11.78 5.86 -18.11
N VAL A 165 -11.60 7.15 -18.28
CA VAL A 165 -11.46 7.78 -19.60
C VAL A 165 -10.30 7.16 -20.37
N LEU A 166 -9.14 6.97 -19.75
CA LEU A 166 -7.98 6.34 -20.39
C LEU A 166 -8.33 4.91 -20.88
N VAL A 167 -9.03 4.12 -20.09
CA VAL A 167 -9.38 2.74 -20.47
C VAL A 167 -10.39 2.67 -21.64
N LEU A 168 -11.23 3.68 -21.82
CA LEU A 168 -12.18 3.74 -22.96
C LEU A 168 -11.46 3.80 -24.32
N PHE A 169 -10.20 4.22 -24.35
CA PHE A 169 -9.37 4.19 -25.56
C PHE A 169 -8.74 2.83 -25.84
N THR A 170 -9.06 1.78 -25.06
CA THR A 170 -8.61 0.41 -25.27
C THR A 170 -9.70 -0.44 -25.97
N ASN A 171 -9.59 -1.76 -25.93
CA ASN A 171 -10.59 -2.67 -26.50
C ASN A 171 -11.66 -3.11 -25.46
N ALA A 172 -12.73 -3.72 -25.95
CA ALA A 172 -13.86 -4.14 -25.14
C ALA A 172 -13.49 -5.12 -24.01
N LEU A 173 -12.52 -6.04 -24.25
CA LEU A 173 -12.07 -6.98 -23.22
C LEU A 173 -11.35 -6.25 -22.08
N THR A 174 -10.47 -5.31 -22.41
CA THR A 174 -9.77 -4.48 -21.41
C THR A 174 -10.75 -3.66 -20.57
N ILE A 175 -11.78 -3.08 -21.22
CA ILE A 175 -12.84 -2.32 -20.51
C ILE A 175 -13.61 -3.24 -19.54
N LYS A 176 -13.99 -4.46 -19.95
CA LYS A 176 -14.64 -5.45 -19.07
C LYS A 176 -13.75 -5.81 -17.88
N LEU A 177 -12.45 -6.04 -18.11
CA LEU A 177 -11.49 -6.31 -17.04
C LEU A 177 -11.30 -5.12 -16.11
N ALA A 178 -11.41 -3.88 -16.61
CA ALA A 178 -11.30 -2.69 -15.78
C ALA A 178 -12.40 -2.60 -14.72
N PHE A 179 -13.61 -3.04 -15.01
CA PHE A 179 -14.68 -3.12 -13.99
C PHE A 179 -14.34 -4.10 -12.87
N ALA A 180 -13.79 -5.28 -13.20
CA ALA A 180 -13.32 -6.23 -12.19
C ALA A 180 -12.17 -5.64 -11.35
N GLY A 181 -11.23 -4.94 -11.97
CA GLY A 181 -10.16 -4.21 -11.27
C GLY A 181 -10.70 -3.12 -10.33
N ALA A 182 -11.74 -2.39 -10.75
CA ALA A 182 -12.37 -1.37 -9.91
C ALA A 182 -13.03 -1.99 -8.66
N VAL A 183 -13.66 -3.16 -8.79
CA VAL A 183 -14.22 -3.91 -7.64
C VAL A 183 -13.11 -4.33 -6.68
N LEU A 184 -11.99 -4.89 -7.18
CA LEU A 184 -10.83 -5.25 -6.35
C LEU A 184 -10.25 -4.04 -5.62
N ALA A 185 -10.09 -2.92 -6.32
CA ALA A 185 -9.58 -1.67 -5.74
C ALA A 185 -10.51 -1.09 -4.67
N ALA A 186 -11.84 -1.25 -4.82
CA ALA A 186 -12.82 -0.79 -3.85
C ALA A 186 -12.84 -1.67 -2.58
N ILE A 187 -12.63 -2.99 -2.71
CA ILE A 187 -12.65 -3.94 -1.59
C ILE A 187 -11.36 -3.86 -0.77
N TYR A 188 -10.22 -3.72 -1.42
CA TYR A 188 -8.90 -3.81 -0.81
C TYR A 188 -8.74 -2.98 0.49
N PRO A 189 -9.12 -1.68 0.59
CA PRO A 189 -8.85 -0.87 1.79
C PRO A 189 -9.53 -1.38 3.06
N PHE A 190 -10.55 -2.22 2.91
CA PHE A 190 -11.34 -2.77 4.02
C PHE A 190 -10.85 -4.14 4.48
N THR A 191 -10.04 -4.83 3.70
CA THR A 191 -9.65 -6.23 3.93
C THR A 191 -8.89 -6.44 5.22
N LYS A 192 -8.05 -5.49 5.66
CA LYS A 192 -7.33 -5.54 6.94
C LYS A 192 -8.23 -5.61 8.19
N ARG A 193 -9.53 -5.38 8.03
CA ARG A 193 -10.52 -5.53 9.11
C ARG A 193 -11.04 -6.96 9.22
N TRP A 194 -10.96 -7.74 8.14
CA TRP A 194 -11.57 -9.06 8.03
C TRP A 194 -10.53 -10.19 7.99
N THR A 195 -9.39 -9.96 7.36
CA THR A 195 -8.38 -11.00 7.14
C THR A 195 -6.98 -10.54 7.55
N TYR A 196 -6.13 -11.49 7.91
CA TYR A 196 -4.70 -11.29 8.10
C TYR A 196 -3.90 -11.33 6.79
N LEU A 197 -4.56 -11.55 5.66
CA LEU A 197 -3.97 -11.61 4.31
C LEU A 197 -4.40 -10.43 3.42
N PRO A 198 -4.45 -9.16 3.91
CA PRO A 198 -4.80 -8.02 3.07
C PRO A 198 -3.81 -7.83 1.93
N GLN A 199 -2.55 -8.28 2.10
CA GLN A 199 -1.49 -8.22 1.11
C GLN A 199 -1.78 -9.04 -0.15
N VAL A 200 -2.50 -10.14 -0.03
CA VAL A 200 -2.94 -10.96 -1.18
C VAL A 200 -3.96 -10.17 -2.01
N VAL A 201 -4.94 -9.54 -1.35
CA VAL A 201 -5.96 -8.74 -2.05
C VAL A 201 -5.33 -7.48 -2.65
N LEU A 202 -4.38 -6.85 -1.95
CA LEU A 202 -3.55 -5.77 -2.50
C LEU A 202 -2.84 -6.23 -3.77
N GLY A 203 -2.15 -7.37 -3.72
CA GLY A 203 -1.42 -7.92 -4.84
C GLY A 203 -2.31 -8.22 -6.04
N ALA A 204 -3.52 -8.72 -5.81
CA ALA A 204 -4.51 -8.92 -6.86
C ALA A 204 -4.99 -7.59 -7.46
N ALA A 205 -5.30 -6.58 -6.62
CA ALA A 205 -5.74 -5.26 -7.09
C ALA A 205 -4.63 -4.53 -7.86
N PHE A 206 -3.39 -4.57 -7.35
CA PHE A 206 -2.24 -3.92 -7.97
C PHE A 206 -1.78 -4.62 -9.24
N GLY A 207 -1.81 -5.96 -9.26
CA GLY A 207 -1.44 -6.76 -10.42
C GLY A 207 -2.51 -6.85 -11.50
N TRP A 208 -3.72 -6.31 -11.26
CA TRP A 208 -4.82 -6.43 -12.23
C TRP A 208 -4.53 -5.72 -13.57
N SER A 209 -3.59 -4.81 -13.59
CA SER A 209 -3.06 -4.22 -14.82
C SER A 209 -2.42 -5.25 -15.77
N ILE A 210 -1.95 -6.40 -15.26
CA ILE A 210 -1.31 -7.46 -16.06
C ILE A 210 -2.32 -8.08 -17.04
N PRO A 211 -3.43 -8.71 -16.59
CA PRO A 211 -4.42 -9.24 -17.54
C PRO A 211 -5.02 -8.15 -18.44
N MET A 212 -5.16 -6.92 -17.94
CA MET A 212 -5.62 -5.79 -18.75
C MET A 212 -4.61 -5.43 -19.86
N ALA A 213 -3.30 -5.44 -19.57
CA ALA A 213 -2.25 -5.14 -20.54
C ALA A 213 -2.20 -6.20 -21.66
N PHE A 214 -2.29 -7.49 -21.30
CA PHE A 214 -2.41 -8.57 -22.29
C PHE A 214 -3.67 -8.41 -23.14
N ALA A 215 -4.81 -8.13 -22.53
CA ALA A 215 -6.06 -7.89 -23.26
C ALA A 215 -5.94 -6.70 -24.22
N ALA A 216 -5.30 -5.60 -23.79
CA ALA A 216 -5.17 -4.38 -24.60
C ALA A 216 -4.25 -4.55 -25.81
N VAL A 217 -3.18 -5.35 -25.68
CA VAL A 217 -2.14 -5.52 -26.72
C VAL A 217 -2.45 -6.74 -27.58
N ALA A 218 -2.71 -7.91 -26.97
CA ALA A 218 -2.91 -9.18 -27.67
C ALA A 218 -4.39 -9.52 -27.93
N GLY A 219 -5.36 -8.73 -27.41
CA GLY A 219 -6.79 -9.02 -27.53
C GLY A 219 -7.28 -10.19 -26.69
N THR A 220 -6.42 -10.83 -25.92
CA THR A 220 -6.72 -12.00 -25.07
C THR A 220 -5.79 -12.03 -23.87
N VAL A 221 -6.12 -12.85 -22.86
CA VAL A 221 -5.24 -13.08 -21.69
C VAL A 221 -4.77 -14.54 -21.74
N PRO A 222 -3.57 -14.80 -22.29
CA PRO A 222 -3.04 -16.15 -22.37
C PRO A 222 -2.61 -16.70 -21.00
N PRO A 223 -2.38 -18.03 -20.86
CA PRO A 223 -1.95 -18.63 -19.58
C PRO A 223 -0.69 -17.97 -18.97
N VAL A 224 0.26 -17.50 -19.79
CA VAL A 224 1.44 -16.79 -19.32
C VAL A 224 1.08 -15.46 -18.64
N GLY A 225 0.04 -14.77 -19.09
CA GLY A 225 -0.46 -13.54 -18.46
C GLY A 225 -1.03 -13.80 -17.07
N TRP A 226 -1.79 -14.89 -16.90
CA TRP A 226 -2.29 -15.30 -15.58
C TRP A 226 -1.17 -15.79 -14.66
N LEU A 227 -0.17 -16.50 -15.18
CA LEU A 227 1.00 -16.93 -14.42
C LEU A 227 1.81 -15.72 -13.93
N LEU A 228 2.02 -14.72 -14.79
CA LEU A 228 2.66 -13.45 -14.40
C LEU A 228 1.86 -12.71 -13.33
N PHE A 229 0.53 -12.71 -13.44
CA PHE A 229 -0.35 -12.12 -12.44
C PHE A 229 -0.21 -12.81 -11.07
N ILE A 230 -0.18 -14.15 -11.04
CA ILE A 230 0.07 -14.91 -9.80
C ILE A 230 1.45 -14.58 -9.23
N GLY A 231 2.49 -14.55 -10.08
CA GLY A 231 3.84 -14.12 -9.69
C GLY A 231 3.82 -12.72 -9.06
N ASN A 232 3.10 -11.78 -9.64
CA ASN A 232 2.97 -10.43 -9.08
C ASN A 232 2.25 -10.42 -7.73
N ILE A 233 1.23 -11.27 -7.51
CA ILE A 233 0.60 -11.38 -6.19
C ILE A 233 1.63 -11.81 -5.14
N LEU A 234 2.43 -12.84 -5.44
CA LEU A 234 3.50 -13.32 -4.56
C LEU A 234 4.49 -12.18 -4.24
N TRP A 235 4.95 -11.47 -5.26
CA TRP A 235 5.85 -10.32 -5.07
C TRP A 235 5.22 -9.22 -4.24
N SER A 236 3.94 -8.92 -4.46
CA SER A 236 3.20 -7.93 -3.67
C SER A 236 3.10 -8.34 -2.20
N VAL A 237 2.85 -9.61 -1.92
CA VAL A 237 2.85 -10.14 -0.54
C VAL A 237 4.24 -9.99 0.10
N ILE A 238 5.32 -10.23 -0.64
CA ILE A 238 6.69 -10.09 -0.14
C ILE A 238 6.94 -8.64 0.29
N TYR A 239 6.88 -7.69 -0.66
CA TYR A 239 7.26 -6.31 -0.34
C TYR A 239 6.30 -5.63 0.64
N ASP A 240 5.02 -5.97 0.60
CA ASP A 240 4.05 -5.35 1.53
C ASP A 240 4.10 -6.01 2.91
N THR A 241 4.59 -7.26 3.03
CA THR A 241 4.94 -7.85 4.34
C THR A 241 6.15 -7.14 4.94
N GLU A 242 7.21 -6.91 4.17
CA GLU A 242 8.36 -6.10 4.61
C GLU A 242 7.92 -4.70 5.09
N TYR A 243 6.98 -4.10 4.37
CA TYR A 243 6.39 -2.82 4.77
C TYR A 243 5.55 -2.92 6.04
N ALA A 244 4.74 -3.99 6.19
CA ALA A 244 3.94 -4.22 7.39
C ALA A 244 4.80 -4.55 8.63
N MET A 245 6.00 -5.11 8.46
CA MET A 245 6.96 -5.30 9.56
C MET A 245 7.40 -3.97 10.20
N VAL A 246 7.39 -2.86 9.43
CA VAL A 246 7.69 -1.51 9.96
C VAL A 246 6.67 -1.08 11.02
N ASP A 247 5.41 -1.42 10.81
CA ASP A 247 4.29 -0.94 11.65
C ASP A 247 3.76 -2.03 12.60
N ARG A 248 4.36 -3.23 12.64
CA ARG A 248 3.84 -4.41 13.37
C ARG A 248 3.37 -4.11 14.80
N ASP A 249 4.20 -3.43 15.60
CA ASP A 249 3.87 -3.13 17.01
C ASP A 249 2.72 -2.14 17.15
N ASP A 250 2.63 -1.20 16.21
CA ASP A 250 1.59 -0.19 16.19
C ASP A 250 0.27 -0.79 15.67
N ASP A 251 0.34 -1.67 14.67
CA ASP A 251 -0.80 -2.41 14.10
C ASP A 251 -1.44 -3.35 15.15
N ILE A 252 -0.63 -4.04 15.96
CA ILE A 252 -1.14 -4.88 17.07
C ILE A 252 -1.94 -4.03 18.05
N LYS A 253 -1.43 -2.86 18.46
CA LYS A 253 -2.12 -1.93 19.37
C LYS A 253 -3.40 -1.36 18.77
N ALA A 254 -3.41 -1.13 17.45
CA ALA A 254 -4.56 -0.61 16.71
C ALA A 254 -5.55 -1.70 16.29
N ASN A 255 -5.32 -2.98 16.66
CA ASN A 255 -6.11 -4.15 16.22
C ASN A 255 -6.26 -4.23 14.69
N ALA A 256 -5.24 -3.81 13.95
CA ALA A 256 -5.15 -3.97 12.51
C ALA A 256 -4.54 -5.35 12.19
N LYS A 257 -4.96 -5.95 11.06
CA LYS A 257 -4.50 -7.27 10.62
C LYS A 257 -3.53 -7.14 9.46
N SER A 258 -2.43 -7.91 9.49
CA SER A 258 -1.42 -7.96 8.42
C SER A 258 -0.71 -9.31 8.37
N THR A 259 -0.03 -9.60 7.24
CA THR A 259 0.84 -10.77 7.11
C THR A 259 2.00 -10.73 8.10
N ALA A 260 2.54 -9.55 8.42
CA ALA A 260 3.61 -9.42 9.41
C ALA A 260 3.17 -9.89 10.80
N ILE A 261 1.89 -9.67 11.18
CA ILE A 261 1.31 -10.18 12.41
C ILE A 261 1.05 -11.68 12.30
N LEU A 262 0.48 -12.14 11.17
CA LEU A 262 0.15 -13.55 10.93
C LEU A 262 1.39 -14.45 10.97
N PHE A 263 2.48 -14.01 10.35
CA PHE A 263 3.70 -14.79 10.25
C PHE A 263 4.50 -14.79 11.56
N GLY A 264 4.34 -13.77 12.41
CA GLY A 264 5.00 -13.69 13.69
C GLY A 264 6.51 -13.86 13.56
N ASP A 265 7.09 -14.79 14.34
CA ASP A 265 8.53 -15.08 14.32
C ASP A 265 8.97 -15.91 13.11
N ALA A 266 8.02 -16.52 12.39
CA ALA A 266 8.27 -17.26 11.15
C ALA A 266 8.28 -16.39 9.90
N ASP A 267 8.27 -15.06 10.04
CA ASP A 267 8.24 -14.11 8.93
C ASP A 267 9.40 -14.29 7.94
N LEU A 268 10.64 -14.43 8.41
CA LEU A 268 11.81 -14.61 7.56
C LEU A 268 11.79 -15.91 6.73
N PRO A 269 11.57 -17.11 7.32
CA PRO A 269 11.46 -18.32 6.50
C PRO A 269 10.26 -18.29 5.54
N ILE A 270 9.11 -17.70 5.94
CA ILE A 270 7.95 -17.59 5.06
C ILE A 270 8.26 -16.62 3.90
N LEU A 271 8.89 -15.46 4.16
CA LEU A 271 9.33 -14.56 3.10
C LEU A 271 10.32 -15.24 2.15
N GLY A 272 11.30 -16.00 2.68
CA GLY A 272 12.22 -16.78 1.86
C GLY A 272 11.51 -17.80 0.94
N MET A 273 10.51 -18.52 1.46
CA MET A 273 9.69 -19.42 0.65
C MET A 273 8.88 -18.67 -0.42
N LEU A 274 8.28 -17.55 -0.08
CA LEU A 274 7.53 -16.72 -1.04
C LEU A 274 8.44 -16.18 -2.14
N MET A 275 9.65 -15.72 -1.80
CA MET A 275 10.67 -15.25 -2.75
C MET A 275 11.09 -16.38 -3.70
N GLY A 276 11.34 -17.58 -3.18
CA GLY A 276 11.63 -18.77 -4.00
C GLY A 276 10.47 -19.13 -4.93
N THR A 277 9.23 -19.09 -4.42
CA THR A 277 8.01 -19.35 -5.21
C THR A 277 7.79 -18.31 -6.30
N PHE A 278 8.07 -17.03 -6.01
CA PHE A 278 8.06 -15.96 -7.02
C PHE A 278 9.08 -16.24 -8.13
N LEU A 279 10.32 -16.56 -7.77
CA LEU A 279 11.37 -16.86 -8.76
C LEU A 279 10.99 -18.07 -9.61
N LEU A 280 10.40 -19.10 -9.02
CA LEU A 280 9.88 -20.28 -9.74
C LEU A 280 8.76 -19.88 -10.71
N ALA A 281 7.80 -19.05 -10.28
CA ALA A 281 6.75 -18.54 -11.15
C ALA A 281 7.34 -17.75 -12.34
N MET A 282 8.31 -16.87 -12.07
CA MET A 282 8.98 -16.10 -13.11
C MET A 282 9.83 -16.97 -14.06
N LEU A 283 10.43 -18.06 -13.56
CA LEU A 283 11.09 -19.05 -14.38
C LEU A 283 10.11 -19.66 -15.40
N PHE A 284 8.93 -20.07 -14.97
CA PHE A 284 7.90 -20.58 -15.87
C PHE A 284 7.37 -19.51 -16.84
N VAL A 285 7.26 -18.24 -16.41
CA VAL A 285 6.93 -17.12 -17.31
C VAL A 285 7.97 -17.03 -18.43
N GLY A 286 9.26 -17.05 -18.10
CA GLY A 286 10.34 -16.98 -19.09
C GLY A 286 10.33 -18.15 -20.06
N GLN A 287 10.13 -19.37 -19.58
CA GLN A 287 10.02 -20.58 -20.42
C GLN A 287 8.82 -20.49 -21.36
N ARG A 288 7.63 -20.12 -20.84
CA ARG A 288 6.40 -20.00 -21.65
C ARG A 288 6.48 -18.87 -22.68
N ALA A 289 7.15 -17.78 -22.34
CA ALA A 289 7.38 -16.65 -23.23
C ALA A 289 8.58 -16.89 -24.18
N GLY A 290 9.35 -17.98 -24.03
CA GLY A 290 10.54 -18.30 -24.82
C GLY A 290 11.65 -17.27 -24.68
N LEU A 291 11.86 -16.70 -23.47
CA LEU A 291 12.87 -15.66 -23.25
C LEU A 291 14.28 -16.24 -23.19
N GLY A 292 15.24 -15.51 -23.78
CA GLY A 292 16.64 -15.91 -23.86
C GLY A 292 17.46 -15.58 -22.60
N TRP A 293 18.79 -15.76 -22.70
CA TRP A 293 19.74 -15.65 -21.60
C TRP A 293 19.71 -14.32 -20.82
N PRO A 294 19.40 -13.14 -21.41
CA PRO A 294 19.36 -11.90 -20.60
C PRO A 294 18.29 -11.94 -19.50
N TYR A 295 17.17 -12.62 -19.78
CA TYR A 295 16.12 -12.80 -18.78
C TYR A 295 16.58 -13.72 -17.63
N TRP A 296 17.28 -14.82 -17.94
CA TRP A 296 17.80 -15.73 -16.92
C TRP A 296 18.82 -15.05 -16.03
N LEU A 297 19.69 -14.21 -16.61
CA LEU A 297 20.61 -13.38 -15.85
C LEU A 297 19.85 -12.40 -14.93
N ALA A 298 18.77 -11.78 -15.43
CA ALA A 298 17.95 -10.89 -14.61
C ALA A 298 17.27 -11.61 -13.44
N LEU A 299 16.82 -12.87 -13.61
CA LEU A 299 16.30 -13.68 -12.52
C LEU A 299 17.38 -14.04 -11.49
N LEU A 300 18.60 -14.31 -11.92
CA LEU A 300 19.73 -14.54 -11.01
C LEU A 300 20.03 -13.27 -10.20
N ILE A 301 20.01 -12.09 -10.83
CA ILE A 301 20.13 -10.80 -10.15
C ILE A 301 18.98 -10.63 -9.15
N ALA A 302 17.73 -10.92 -9.54
CA ALA A 302 16.57 -10.83 -8.65
C ALA A 302 16.71 -11.77 -7.44
N ALA A 303 17.26 -12.98 -7.60
CA ALA A 303 17.56 -13.89 -6.50
C ALA A 303 18.61 -13.30 -5.53
N GLY A 304 19.66 -12.68 -6.06
CA GLY A 304 20.66 -11.97 -5.25
C GLY A 304 20.07 -10.79 -4.48
N LEU A 305 19.18 -10.01 -5.12
CA LEU A 305 18.47 -8.91 -4.48
C LEU A 305 17.57 -9.39 -3.35
N PHE A 306 16.86 -10.51 -3.50
CA PHE A 306 16.07 -11.13 -2.44
C PHE A 306 16.94 -11.63 -1.27
N GLY A 307 18.08 -12.27 -1.58
CA GLY A 307 19.04 -12.66 -0.54
C GLY A 307 19.53 -11.47 0.28
N TYR A 308 19.82 -10.34 -0.39
CA TYR A 308 20.17 -9.09 0.27
C TYR A 308 19.03 -8.54 1.14
N GLN A 309 17.78 -8.59 0.67
CA GLN A 309 16.61 -8.14 1.44
C GLN A 309 16.43 -8.98 2.70
N LEU A 310 16.51 -10.32 2.61
CA LEU A 310 16.45 -11.21 3.79
C LEU A 310 17.58 -10.91 4.79
N TRP A 311 18.80 -10.68 4.31
CA TRP A 311 19.90 -10.28 5.16
C TRP A 311 19.62 -8.93 5.85
N LEU A 312 19.05 -7.96 5.14
CA LEU A 312 18.74 -6.63 5.65
C LEU A 312 17.69 -6.66 6.76
N ILE A 313 16.63 -7.48 6.61
CA ILE A 313 15.50 -7.53 7.56
C ILE A 313 15.71 -8.54 8.70
N ARG A 314 16.86 -9.25 8.77
CA ARG A 314 17.11 -10.33 9.74
C ARG A 314 16.89 -9.91 11.21
N ASP A 315 17.20 -8.65 11.54
CA ASP A 315 17.05 -8.10 12.88
C ASP A 315 15.70 -7.37 13.08
N ARG A 316 14.83 -7.37 12.08
CA ARG A 316 13.48 -6.77 12.08
C ARG A 316 13.45 -5.29 12.46
N LEU A 317 14.55 -4.55 12.27
CA LEU A 317 14.62 -3.12 12.53
C LEU A 317 13.71 -2.37 11.55
N ARG A 318 12.91 -1.41 12.04
CA ARG A 318 11.92 -0.65 11.25
C ARG A 318 12.54 -0.01 10.00
N ASP A 319 13.70 0.64 10.16
CA ASP A 319 14.38 1.29 9.03
C ASP A 319 14.92 0.30 8.01
N ALA A 320 15.39 -0.87 8.45
CA ALA A 320 15.84 -1.95 7.58
C ALA A 320 14.68 -2.57 6.79
N CYS A 321 13.54 -2.82 7.44
CA CYS A 321 12.33 -3.31 6.78
C CYS A 321 11.81 -2.29 5.73
N LEU A 322 11.83 -0.99 6.06
CA LEU A 322 11.47 0.07 5.11
C LEU A 322 12.46 0.15 3.94
N ALA A 323 13.74 -0.07 4.19
CA ALA A 323 14.77 -0.11 3.15
C ALA A 323 14.57 -1.32 2.22
N ALA A 324 14.28 -2.51 2.75
CA ALA A 324 13.97 -3.70 1.98
C ALA A 324 12.74 -3.49 1.09
N PHE A 325 11.64 -2.96 1.64
CA PHE A 325 10.47 -2.57 0.85
C PHE A 325 10.84 -1.67 -0.34
N ARG A 326 11.64 -0.62 -0.10
CA ARG A 326 12.08 0.30 -1.17
C ARG A 326 12.99 -0.38 -2.19
N HIS A 327 13.77 -1.34 -1.75
CA HIS A 327 14.72 -2.07 -2.57
C HIS A 327 14.06 -2.95 -3.63
N ASN A 328 12.79 -3.35 -3.41
CA ASN A 328 11.98 -4.06 -4.41
C ASN A 328 11.84 -3.31 -5.75
N ASN A 329 12.00 -1.98 -5.75
CA ASN A 329 12.05 -1.21 -6.99
C ASN A 329 13.16 -1.68 -7.94
N TRP A 330 14.34 -2.03 -7.41
CA TRP A 330 15.45 -2.51 -8.22
C TRP A 330 15.20 -3.92 -8.77
N LEU A 331 14.50 -4.76 -8.00
CA LEU A 331 14.07 -6.07 -8.47
C LEU A 331 13.10 -5.94 -9.64
N GLY A 332 12.08 -5.08 -9.50
CA GLY A 332 11.12 -4.82 -10.56
C GLY A 332 11.76 -4.31 -11.84
N LEU A 333 12.72 -3.38 -11.71
CA LEU A 333 13.50 -2.84 -12.82
C LEU A 333 14.39 -3.92 -13.47
N ALA A 334 15.09 -4.73 -12.67
CA ALA A 334 15.98 -5.78 -13.19
C ALA A 334 15.21 -6.80 -14.05
N VAL A 335 14.06 -7.26 -13.57
CA VAL A 335 13.19 -8.17 -14.33
C VAL A 335 12.72 -7.51 -15.64
N TRP A 336 12.30 -6.23 -15.60
CA TRP A 336 11.88 -5.50 -16.79
C TRP A 336 13.01 -5.39 -17.82
N ILE A 337 14.21 -4.98 -17.39
CA ILE A 337 15.38 -4.91 -18.28
C ILE A 337 15.67 -6.28 -18.89
N GLY A 338 15.60 -7.35 -18.07
CA GLY A 338 15.80 -8.72 -18.57
C GLY A 338 14.79 -9.11 -19.65
N ILE A 339 13.51 -8.76 -19.48
CA ILE A 339 12.48 -9.01 -20.51
C ILE A 339 12.78 -8.20 -21.77
N VAL A 340 13.05 -6.90 -21.66
CA VAL A 340 13.35 -6.02 -22.80
C VAL A 340 14.56 -6.53 -23.60
N LEU A 341 15.67 -6.83 -22.91
CA LEU A 341 16.88 -7.32 -23.56
C LEU A 341 16.68 -8.71 -24.18
N ALA A 342 15.94 -9.60 -23.50
CA ALA A 342 15.67 -10.93 -24.04
C ALA A 342 14.79 -10.88 -25.30
N LEU A 343 13.87 -9.94 -25.40
CA LEU A 343 13.07 -9.73 -26.61
C LEU A 343 13.90 -9.07 -27.72
N ALA A 344 14.79 -8.13 -27.38
CA ALA A 344 15.63 -7.42 -28.37
C ALA A 344 16.72 -8.29 -29.03
N VAL A 345 17.17 -9.38 -28.37
CA VAL A 345 18.20 -10.31 -28.89
C VAL A 345 17.59 -11.60 -29.45
N ARG A 346 16.29 -11.66 -29.64
CA ARG A 346 15.53 -12.73 -30.24
C ARG A 346 15.60 -12.63 -31.78
#